data_29d31056de3e924ae1da74d01c92f753
#
_entry.id   29d31056de3e924ae1da74d01c92f753
#
_cell.length_a   1.000
_cell.length_b   1.000
_cell.length_c   1.000
_cell.angle_alpha   90.00
_cell.angle_beta   90.00
_cell.angle_gamma   90.00
#
_symmetry.space_group_name_H-M   'P 1'
#
loop_
_entity.id
_entity.type
_entity.pdbx_description
1 polymer ?
#
loop_
_entity_poly.entity_id
_entity_poly.type
_entity_poly.pdbx_seq_one_letter_code
_entity_poly.pdbx_strand_id
1 'polypeptide(L)'
;MNPVTEAIENDSVAKMKSLIKNGADLNKPILIGEEYELDDYDEISPFFYAIRKYASLEMIGLFLEQGIDLFETDSDGISALDMAIKFKRLDIIQFCIDKGFDVNVSKRKSGITPVMLAACFTSMDMMKLLLDNGGDINYIDKSGMSPKDYAKKLGQKKMIEFLDERGAKFSLYPNQ
;
A
#
# COMPACT_ATOMS: atom_id res chain seq x y z
N MET A 1 -24.05 9.36 -3.33
CA MET A 1 -22.72 8.74 -3.66
C MET A 1 -22.06 9.56 -4.75
N ASN A 2 -20.78 9.90 -4.58
CA ASN A 2 -20.00 10.65 -5.58
C ASN A 2 -19.85 9.79 -6.85
N PRO A 3 -20.08 10.32 -8.08
CA PRO A 3 -19.98 9.55 -9.33
C PRO A 3 -18.60 8.91 -9.55
N VAL A 4 -17.51 9.54 -9.09
CA VAL A 4 -16.14 8.99 -9.15
C VAL A 4 -16.02 7.78 -8.23
N THR A 5 -16.52 7.87 -7.00
CA THR A 5 -16.56 6.77 -6.03
C THR A 5 -17.31 5.55 -6.60
N GLU A 6 -18.49 5.80 -7.19
CA GLU A 6 -19.30 4.74 -7.80
C GLU A 6 -18.58 4.07 -9.00
N ALA A 7 -17.88 4.87 -9.83
CA ALA A 7 -17.11 4.33 -10.94
C ALA A 7 -15.96 3.43 -10.46
N ILE A 8 -15.28 3.82 -9.37
CA ILE A 8 -14.21 3.02 -8.73
C ILE A 8 -14.78 1.73 -8.15
N GLU A 9 -15.84 1.79 -7.34
CA GLU A 9 -16.42 0.63 -6.66
C GLU A 9 -16.97 -0.43 -7.61
N ASN A 10 -17.47 0.00 -8.76
CA ASN A 10 -17.95 -0.91 -9.81
C ASN A 10 -16.87 -1.27 -10.84
N ASP A 11 -15.64 -0.80 -10.65
CA ASP A 11 -14.54 -0.91 -11.63
C ASP A 11 -14.97 -0.52 -13.07
N SER A 12 -15.82 0.50 -13.16
CA SER A 12 -16.40 0.94 -14.45
C SER A 12 -15.47 1.92 -15.16
N VAL A 13 -14.50 1.38 -15.88
CA VAL A 13 -13.55 2.15 -16.70
C VAL A 13 -14.27 3.07 -17.71
N ALA A 14 -15.33 2.57 -18.34
CA ALA A 14 -16.12 3.37 -19.29
C ALA A 14 -16.77 4.60 -18.63
N LYS A 15 -17.36 4.41 -17.43
CA LYS A 15 -17.94 5.50 -16.64
C LYS A 15 -16.86 6.49 -16.22
N MET A 16 -15.71 6.00 -15.75
CA MET A 16 -14.58 6.86 -15.35
C MET A 16 -14.09 7.71 -16.55
N LYS A 17 -13.88 7.11 -17.72
CA LYS A 17 -13.51 7.85 -18.95
C LYS A 17 -14.54 8.94 -19.31
N SER A 18 -15.83 8.64 -19.13
CA SER A 18 -16.89 9.64 -19.36
C SER A 18 -16.83 10.78 -18.34
N LEU A 19 -16.61 10.47 -17.05
CA LEU A 19 -16.48 11.47 -15.99
C LEU A 19 -15.27 12.39 -16.24
N ILE A 20 -14.13 11.82 -16.60
CA ILE A 20 -12.91 12.57 -16.95
C ILE A 20 -13.18 13.52 -18.13
N LYS A 21 -13.81 13.02 -19.21
CA LYS A 21 -14.19 13.84 -20.37
C LYS A 21 -15.10 15.01 -20.01
N ASN A 22 -15.93 14.84 -18.98
CA ASN A 22 -16.85 15.87 -18.47
C ASN A 22 -16.22 16.75 -17.38
N GLY A 23 -14.91 16.69 -17.15
CA GLY A 23 -14.17 17.55 -16.24
C GLY A 23 -14.23 17.13 -14.77
N ALA A 24 -14.43 15.85 -14.49
CA ALA A 24 -14.34 15.36 -13.10
C ALA A 24 -12.93 15.59 -12.54
N ASP A 25 -12.88 16.16 -11.34
CA ASP A 25 -11.62 16.36 -10.61
C ASP A 25 -11.26 15.09 -9.83
N LEU A 26 -10.20 14.41 -10.28
CA LEU A 26 -9.67 13.20 -9.65
C LEU A 26 -8.76 13.46 -8.45
N ASN A 27 -8.47 14.74 -8.15
CA ASN A 27 -7.69 15.12 -6.97
C ASN A 27 -8.60 15.42 -5.75
N LYS A 28 -9.90 15.58 -5.99
CA LYS A 28 -10.83 15.87 -4.90
C LYS A 28 -10.95 14.67 -3.95
N PRO A 29 -10.58 14.81 -2.66
CA PRO A 29 -10.67 13.72 -1.70
C PRO A 29 -12.06 13.11 -1.60
N ILE A 30 -12.11 11.81 -1.36
CA ILE A 30 -13.31 11.05 -1.02
C ILE A 30 -13.41 11.03 0.51
N LEU A 31 -14.56 11.41 1.04
CA LEU A 31 -14.87 11.33 2.46
C LEU A 31 -15.41 9.93 2.78
N ILE A 32 -14.74 9.22 3.67
CA ILE A 32 -15.16 7.89 4.12
C ILE A 32 -15.85 8.05 5.46
N GLY A 33 -17.09 7.56 5.57
CA GLY A 33 -17.90 7.66 6.78
C GLY A 33 -18.91 8.81 6.77
N GLU A 34 -18.89 9.69 5.77
CA GLU A 34 -19.89 10.76 5.61
C GLU A 34 -21.33 10.21 5.58
N GLU A 35 -21.51 9.01 5.01
CA GLU A 35 -22.80 8.33 4.92
C GLU A 35 -23.35 7.83 6.26
N TYR A 36 -22.54 7.80 7.31
CA TYR A 36 -22.91 7.39 8.67
C TYR A 36 -23.08 8.55 9.64
N GLU A 37 -23.09 9.81 9.14
CA GLU A 37 -23.20 11.03 9.95
C GLU A 37 -22.18 11.09 11.11
N LEU A 38 -20.98 10.53 10.89
CA LEU A 38 -19.90 10.59 11.87
C LEU A 38 -19.32 12.00 11.88
N ASP A 39 -19.08 12.53 13.07
CA ASP A 39 -18.41 13.83 13.26
C ASP A 39 -16.95 13.81 12.79
N ASP A 40 -16.38 12.62 12.61
CA ASP A 40 -15.01 12.38 12.20
C ASP A 40 -15.00 11.41 11.00
N TYR A 41 -14.61 11.89 9.84
CA TYR A 41 -14.49 11.10 8.61
C TYR A 41 -13.07 11.14 8.07
N ASP A 42 -12.63 10.00 7.53
CA ASP A 42 -11.33 9.89 6.89
C ASP A 42 -11.37 10.46 5.47
N GLU A 43 -10.40 11.28 5.11
CA GLU A 43 -10.17 11.71 3.74
C GLU A 43 -9.18 10.77 3.03
N ILE A 44 -9.54 10.33 1.83
CA ILE A 44 -8.66 9.50 1.00
C ILE A 44 -8.66 10.04 -0.43
N SER A 45 -7.48 10.05 -1.08
CA SER A 45 -7.44 10.37 -2.50
C SER A 45 -8.20 9.33 -3.33
N PRO A 46 -8.87 9.72 -4.44
CA PRO A 46 -9.53 8.76 -5.33
C PRO A 46 -8.59 7.67 -5.85
N PHE A 47 -7.32 7.99 -6.07
CA PHE A 47 -6.30 7.03 -6.48
C PHE A 47 -6.04 5.95 -5.41
N PHE A 48 -5.83 6.35 -4.15
CA PHE A 48 -5.66 5.40 -3.04
C PHE A 48 -6.96 4.63 -2.75
N TYR A 49 -8.10 5.28 -2.93
CA TYR A 49 -9.39 4.61 -2.83
C TYR A 49 -9.56 3.51 -3.88
N ALA A 50 -9.11 3.76 -5.12
CA ALA A 50 -9.12 2.75 -6.17
C ALA A 50 -8.26 1.52 -5.82
N ILE A 51 -7.07 1.72 -5.25
CA ILE A 51 -6.23 0.61 -4.74
C ILE A 51 -6.97 -0.16 -3.65
N ARG A 52 -7.56 0.53 -2.68
CA ARG A 52 -8.30 -0.05 -1.56
C ARG A 52 -9.53 -0.85 -2.01
N LYS A 53 -10.22 -0.39 -3.06
CA LYS A 53 -11.45 -1.00 -3.58
C LYS A 53 -11.20 -2.06 -4.66
N TYR A 54 -9.95 -2.47 -4.85
CA TYR A 54 -9.56 -3.50 -5.80
C TYR A 54 -9.89 -3.16 -7.27
N ALA A 55 -9.86 -1.87 -7.61
CA ALA A 55 -10.00 -1.44 -8.99
C ALA A 55 -8.89 -2.04 -9.89
N SER A 56 -9.21 -2.28 -11.14
CA SER A 56 -8.29 -2.89 -12.12
C SER A 56 -7.05 -2.03 -12.42
N LEU A 57 -6.01 -2.65 -12.95
CA LEU A 57 -4.84 -1.90 -13.44
C LEU A 57 -5.21 -0.90 -14.55
N GLU A 58 -6.23 -1.18 -15.35
CA GLU A 58 -6.75 -0.23 -16.33
C GLU A 58 -7.32 1.01 -15.64
N MET A 59 -8.11 0.84 -14.58
CA MET A 59 -8.62 1.95 -13.78
C MET A 59 -7.46 2.76 -13.16
N ILE A 60 -6.46 2.10 -12.57
CA ILE A 60 -5.26 2.74 -12.03
C ILE A 60 -4.53 3.53 -13.11
N GLY A 61 -4.40 2.98 -14.33
CA GLY A 61 -3.79 3.64 -15.46
C GLY A 61 -4.47 4.97 -15.83
N LEU A 62 -5.81 5.05 -15.75
CA LEU A 62 -6.54 6.30 -16.02
C LEU A 62 -6.14 7.44 -15.08
N PHE A 63 -5.91 7.17 -13.79
CA PHE A 63 -5.43 8.18 -12.86
C PHE A 63 -4.06 8.73 -13.26
N LEU A 64 -3.15 7.84 -13.67
CA LEU A 64 -1.80 8.25 -14.10
C LEU A 64 -1.84 9.04 -15.42
N GLU A 65 -2.71 8.66 -16.35
CA GLU A 65 -2.96 9.41 -17.59
C GLU A 65 -3.48 10.84 -17.33
N GLN A 66 -4.18 11.06 -16.23
CA GLN A 66 -4.65 12.37 -15.78
C GLN A 66 -3.61 13.14 -14.96
N GLY A 67 -2.39 12.64 -14.83
CA GLY A 67 -1.28 13.32 -14.18
C GLY A 67 -1.20 13.10 -12.68
N ILE A 68 -1.93 12.13 -12.11
CA ILE A 68 -1.71 11.70 -10.73
C ILE A 68 -0.30 11.11 -10.63
N ASP A 69 0.50 11.60 -9.70
CA ASP A 69 1.86 11.10 -9.51
C ASP A 69 1.83 9.80 -8.68
N LEU A 70 2.26 8.71 -9.31
CA LEU A 70 2.36 7.41 -8.65
C LEU A 70 3.26 7.44 -7.40
N PHE A 71 4.24 8.33 -7.35
CA PHE A 71 5.23 8.45 -6.26
C PHE A 71 4.83 9.44 -5.16
N GLU A 72 3.69 10.10 -5.30
CA GLU A 72 3.15 10.94 -4.23
C GLU A 72 2.79 10.10 -3.00
N THR A 73 2.80 10.79 -1.86
CA THR A 73 2.41 10.20 -0.58
C THR A 73 1.35 11.07 0.08
N ASP A 74 0.56 10.48 0.95
CA ASP A 74 -0.31 11.27 1.83
C ASP A 74 0.49 12.01 2.93
N SER A 75 -0.23 12.71 3.80
CA SER A 75 0.34 13.48 4.92
C SER A 75 1.16 12.64 5.91
N ASP A 76 0.95 11.33 5.97
CA ASP A 76 1.68 10.40 6.83
C ASP A 76 2.84 9.70 6.12
N GLY A 77 3.05 10.05 4.85
CA GLY A 77 4.07 9.46 3.99
C GLY A 77 3.70 8.08 3.44
N ILE A 78 2.40 7.75 3.42
CA ILE A 78 1.89 6.50 2.83
C ILE A 78 1.91 6.62 1.31
N SER A 79 2.55 5.66 0.65
CA SER A 79 2.67 5.58 -0.80
C SER A 79 1.66 4.62 -1.42
N ALA A 80 1.56 4.61 -2.76
CA ALA A 80 0.80 3.61 -3.51
C ALA A 80 1.27 2.17 -3.21
N LEU A 81 2.58 1.96 -3.06
CA LEU A 81 3.15 0.67 -2.68
C LEU A 81 2.71 0.23 -1.27
N ASP A 82 2.71 1.17 -0.30
CA ASP A 82 2.22 0.89 1.06
C ASP A 82 0.74 0.51 1.07
N MET A 83 -0.08 1.21 0.28
CA MET A 83 -1.51 0.90 0.12
C MET A 83 -1.70 -0.49 -0.51
N ALA A 84 -0.93 -0.81 -1.55
CA ALA A 84 -0.97 -2.10 -2.21
C ALA A 84 -0.62 -3.25 -1.25
N ILE A 85 0.39 -3.07 -0.40
CA ILE A 85 0.77 -4.04 0.64
C ILE A 85 -0.35 -4.19 1.68
N LYS A 86 -0.89 -3.08 2.19
CA LYS A 86 -1.99 -3.08 3.18
C LYS A 86 -3.21 -3.85 2.67
N PHE A 87 -3.56 -3.68 1.41
CA PHE A 87 -4.72 -4.34 0.78
C PHE A 87 -4.36 -5.61 0.01
N LYS A 88 -3.12 -6.13 0.15
CA LYS A 88 -2.63 -7.39 -0.43
C LYS A 88 -2.81 -7.45 -1.95
N ARG A 89 -2.61 -6.33 -2.63
CA ARG A 89 -2.70 -6.16 -4.08
C ARG A 89 -1.36 -6.50 -4.74
N LEU A 90 -1.10 -7.81 -4.95
CA LEU A 90 0.14 -8.28 -5.59
C LEU A 90 0.34 -7.68 -6.98
N ASP A 91 -0.73 -7.48 -7.74
CA ASP A 91 -0.74 -6.83 -9.05
C ASP A 91 -0.24 -5.39 -8.99
N ILE A 92 -0.70 -4.61 -8.01
CA ILE A 92 -0.27 -3.22 -7.82
C ILE A 92 1.15 -3.16 -7.23
N ILE A 93 1.52 -4.09 -6.34
CA ILE A 93 2.90 -4.18 -5.81
C ILE A 93 3.87 -4.39 -6.97
N GLN A 94 3.60 -5.36 -7.85
CA GLN A 94 4.42 -5.62 -9.04
C GLN A 94 4.45 -4.39 -9.96
N PHE A 95 3.29 -3.78 -10.21
CA PHE A 95 3.19 -2.57 -11.01
C PHE A 95 4.04 -1.42 -10.45
N CYS A 96 4.00 -1.18 -9.13
CA CYS A 96 4.83 -0.15 -8.49
C CYS A 96 6.33 -0.45 -8.66
N ILE A 97 6.74 -1.70 -8.48
CA ILE A 97 8.13 -2.13 -8.66
C ILE A 97 8.58 -1.92 -10.11
N ASP A 98 7.75 -2.32 -11.09
CA ASP A 98 8.03 -2.15 -12.52
C ASP A 98 8.14 -0.68 -12.94
N LYS A 99 7.47 0.22 -12.20
CA LYS A 99 7.56 1.68 -12.36
C LYS A 99 8.73 2.32 -11.64
N GLY A 100 9.53 1.55 -10.90
CA GLY A 100 10.77 2.01 -10.27
C GLY A 100 10.64 2.35 -8.79
N PHE A 101 9.62 1.87 -8.09
CA PHE A 101 9.61 1.95 -6.62
C PHE A 101 10.76 1.13 -6.02
N ASP A 102 11.51 1.76 -5.14
CA ASP A 102 12.50 1.07 -4.32
C ASP A 102 11.80 0.46 -3.09
N VAL A 103 11.86 -0.85 -2.97
CA VAL A 103 11.23 -1.60 -1.88
C VAL A 103 11.89 -1.40 -0.51
N ASN A 104 13.03 -0.70 -0.46
CA ASN A 104 13.77 -0.38 0.77
C ASN A 104 13.56 1.07 1.23
N VAL A 105 12.93 1.91 0.41
CA VAL A 105 12.68 3.31 0.74
C VAL A 105 11.31 3.46 1.38
N SER A 106 11.27 4.18 2.50
CA SER A 106 10.03 4.58 3.17
C SER A 106 9.99 6.09 3.37
N LYS A 107 8.91 6.72 2.94
CA LYS A 107 8.59 8.12 3.25
C LYS A 107 7.76 8.23 4.53
N ARG A 108 7.40 7.11 5.15
CA ARG A 108 6.63 7.09 6.41
C ARG A 108 7.43 7.73 7.55
N LYS A 109 6.75 8.48 8.41
CA LYS A 109 7.34 9.09 9.61
C LYS A 109 8.01 8.05 10.53
N SER A 110 7.45 6.84 10.61
CA SER A 110 7.98 5.72 11.38
C SER A 110 9.25 5.10 10.80
N GLY A 111 9.50 5.27 9.49
CA GLY A 111 10.58 4.59 8.78
C GLY A 111 10.30 3.11 8.47
N ILE A 112 9.06 2.64 8.67
CA ILE A 112 8.65 1.28 8.32
C ILE A 112 8.77 1.10 6.80
N THR A 113 9.60 0.15 6.37
CA THR A 113 9.80 -0.19 4.95
C THR A 113 8.69 -1.10 4.42
N PRO A 114 8.54 -1.21 3.08
CA PRO A 114 7.64 -2.19 2.46
C PRO A 114 7.81 -3.63 2.99
N VAL A 115 9.03 -4.09 3.20
CA VAL A 115 9.33 -5.43 3.75
C VAL A 115 8.80 -5.58 5.18
N MET A 116 9.01 -4.58 6.04
CA MET A 116 8.47 -4.58 7.40
C MET A 116 6.94 -4.57 7.41
N LEU A 117 6.35 -3.78 6.52
CA LEU A 117 4.90 -3.69 6.38
C LEU A 117 4.31 -5.04 5.92
N ALA A 118 4.95 -5.73 4.97
CA ALA A 118 4.54 -7.07 4.54
C ALA A 118 4.64 -8.10 5.68
N ALA A 119 5.64 -8.00 6.55
CA ALA A 119 5.77 -8.84 7.74
C ALA A 119 4.59 -8.70 8.70
N CYS A 120 3.92 -7.53 8.71
CA CYS A 120 2.74 -7.30 9.53
C CYS A 120 1.48 -8.01 9.00
N PHE A 121 1.39 -8.29 7.70
CA PHE A 121 0.16 -8.77 7.05
C PHE A 121 0.13 -10.27 6.70
N THR A 122 1.12 -11.03 7.09
CA THR A 122 1.16 -12.51 6.93
C THR A 122 0.89 -12.99 5.50
N SER A 123 1.42 -12.31 4.51
CA SER A 123 1.36 -12.77 3.13
C SER A 123 2.75 -13.17 2.66
N MET A 124 2.96 -14.50 2.52
CA MET A 124 4.24 -15.04 2.05
C MET A 124 4.52 -14.60 0.62
N ASP A 125 3.49 -14.51 -0.22
CA ASP A 125 3.64 -14.10 -1.62
C ASP A 125 4.09 -12.64 -1.73
N MET A 126 3.53 -11.73 -0.92
CA MET A 126 4.00 -10.34 -0.87
C MET A 126 5.44 -10.26 -0.36
N MET A 127 5.75 -10.97 0.73
CA MET A 127 7.09 -10.98 1.30
C MET A 127 8.10 -11.50 0.27
N LYS A 128 7.78 -12.63 -0.38
CA LYS A 128 8.62 -13.19 -1.43
C LYS A 128 8.82 -12.20 -2.58
N LEU A 129 7.75 -11.60 -3.08
CA LEU A 129 7.81 -10.62 -4.16
C LEU A 129 8.75 -9.44 -3.82
N LEU A 130 8.64 -8.89 -2.61
CA LEU A 130 9.50 -7.79 -2.17
C LEU A 130 10.96 -8.22 -2.02
N LEU A 131 11.22 -9.40 -1.45
CA LEU A 131 12.59 -9.92 -1.29
C LEU A 131 13.24 -10.27 -2.64
N ASP A 132 12.49 -10.87 -3.57
CA ASP A 132 12.96 -11.19 -4.92
C ASP A 132 13.32 -9.92 -5.73
N ASN A 133 12.78 -8.76 -5.32
CA ASN A 133 13.09 -7.45 -5.87
C ASN A 133 14.07 -6.62 -5.00
N GLY A 134 14.88 -7.28 -4.20
CA GLY A 134 15.98 -6.66 -3.46
C GLY A 134 15.61 -6.08 -2.09
N GLY A 135 14.45 -6.46 -1.56
CA GLY A 135 14.04 -6.02 -0.22
C GLY A 135 15.02 -6.46 0.87
N ASP A 136 15.40 -5.55 1.76
CA ASP A 136 16.31 -5.83 2.87
C ASP A 136 15.53 -6.48 4.03
N ILE A 137 15.77 -7.78 4.20
CA ILE A 137 15.14 -8.60 5.24
C ILE A 137 15.62 -8.24 6.67
N ASN A 138 16.74 -7.52 6.78
CA ASN A 138 17.38 -7.16 8.05
C ASN A 138 17.38 -5.65 8.30
N TYR A 139 16.68 -4.86 7.50
CA TYR A 139 16.56 -3.42 7.73
C TYR A 139 16.03 -3.14 9.13
N ILE A 140 16.53 -2.08 9.77
CA ILE A 140 16.11 -1.64 11.11
C ILE A 140 15.50 -0.25 11.00
N ASP A 141 14.28 -0.08 11.47
CA ASP A 141 13.58 1.19 11.44
C ASP A 141 14.02 2.13 12.57
N LYS A 142 13.40 3.32 12.62
CA LYS A 142 13.70 4.34 13.64
C LYS A 142 13.37 3.90 15.07
N SER A 143 12.53 2.88 15.24
CA SER A 143 12.20 2.30 16.55
C SER A 143 13.14 1.13 16.94
N GLY A 144 14.09 0.80 16.08
CA GLY A 144 15.05 -0.30 16.29
C GLY A 144 14.47 -1.67 15.92
N MET A 145 13.33 -1.76 15.24
CA MET A 145 12.69 -3.00 14.88
C MET A 145 13.10 -3.48 13.48
N SER A 146 13.32 -4.79 13.34
CA SER A 146 13.49 -5.48 12.06
C SER A 146 12.14 -6.03 11.54
N PRO A 147 12.05 -6.50 10.28
CA PRO A 147 10.88 -7.21 9.77
C PRO A 147 10.47 -8.40 10.66
N LYS A 148 11.45 -9.13 11.19
CA LYS A 148 11.21 -10.28 12.07
C LYS A 148 10.67 -9.87 13.43
N ASP A 149 11.10 -8.71 13.99
CA ASP A 149 10.54 -8.16 15.22
C ASP A 149 9.06 -7.79 15.04
N TYR A 150 8.69 -7.21 13.90
CA TYR A 150 7.29 -6.93 13.57
C TYR A 150 6.45 -8.20 13.48
N ALA A 151 6.95 -9.22 12.79
CA ALA A 151 6.27 -10.51 12.72
C ALA A 151 6.07 -11.12 14.12
N LYS A 152 7.06 -11.02 15.00
CA LYS A 152 6.97 -11.49 16.40
C LYS A 152 5.97 -10.69 17.22
N LYS A 153 6.05 -9.37 17.17
CA LYS A 153 5.13 -8.45 17.86
C LYS A 153 3.66 -8.73 17.55
N LEU A 154 3.38 -9.15 16.31
CA LEU A 154 2.03 -9.45 15.84
C LEU A 154 1.67 -10.95 15.89
N GLY A 155 2.53 -11.79 16.46
CA GLY A 155 2.27 -13.23 16.62
C GLY A 155 2.24 -14.02 15.31
N GLN A 156 2.92 -13.55 14.27
CA GLN A 156 2.91 -14.09 12.93
C GLN A 156 3.87 -15.29 12.78
N LYS A 157 3.56 -16.42 13.42
CA LYS A 157 4.46 -17.59 13.52
C LYS A 157 4.98 -18.06 12.15
N LYS A 158 4.10 -18.24 11.16
CA LYS A 158 4.49 -18.67 9.81
C LYS A 158 5.41 -17.67 9.12
N MET A 159 5.21 -16.38 9.36
CA MET A 159 6.09 -15.34 8.83
C MET A 159 7.47 -15.40 9.50
N ILE A 160 7.53 -15.64 10.80
CA ILE A 160 8.80 -15.81 11.52
C ILE A 160 9.58 -17.00 10.95
N GLU A 161 8.93 -18.16 10.77
CA GLU A 161 9.52 -19.37 10.18
C GLU A 161 10.05 -19.07 8.76
N PHE A 162 9.24 -18.42 7.93
CA PHE A 162 9.63 -18.03 6.57
C PHE A 162 10.83 -17.08 6.55
N LEU A 163 10.87 -16.11 7.48
CA LEU A 163 11.98 -15.16 7.60
C LEU A 163 13.24 -15.83 8.16
N ASP A 164 13.10 -16.80 9.10
CA ASP A 164 14.21 -17.60 9.64
C ASP A 164 14.94 -18.40 8.56
N GLU A 165 14.18 -19.07 7.70
CA GLU A 165 14.73 -19.85 6.58
C GLU A 165 15.58 -18.99 5.62
N ARG A 166 15.39 -17.66 5.65
CA ARG A 166 16.10 -16.69 4.81
C ARG A 166 17.15 -15.86 5.56
N GLY A 167 17.46 -16.24 6.79
CA GLY A 167 18.51 -15.63 7.58
C GLY A 167 18.14 -14.29 8.21
N ALA A 168 16.83 -13.99 8.35
CA ALA A 168 16.38 -12.79 9.04
C ALA A 168 16.76 -12.81 10.52
N LYS A 169 17.13 -11.65 11.04
CA LYS A 169 17.57 -11.48 12.43
C LYS A 169 16.56 -10.66 13.22
N PHE A 170 16.42 -10.97 14.50
CA PHE A 170 15.82 -10.04 15.44
C PHE A 170 16.78 -8.89 15.74
N SER A 171 16.24 -7.69 15.93
CA SER A 171 16.97 -6.52 16.39
C SER A 171 16.66 -6.23 17.86
N LEU A 172 15.37 -6.09 18.21
CA LEU A 172 14.92 -5.79 19.58
C LEU A 172 14.75 -7.04 20.45
N TYR A 173 14.49 -8.21 19.85
CA TYR A 173 14.19 -9.44 20.59
C TYR A 173 15.21 -10.56 20.29
N PRO A 174 16.53 -10.31 20.46
CA PRO A 174 17.56 -11.16 19.88
C PRO A 174 17.63 -12.59 20.43
N ASN A 175 17.00 -12.93 21.52
CA ASN A 175 17.19 -14.25 22.16
C ASN A 175 15.97 -14.72 23.00
N GLN A 176 14.81 -14.82 22.40
CA GLN A 176 13.69 -15.52 23.06
C GLN A 176 13.16 -16.67 22.25
#